data_6bfed76ee4abe4f9ea5f1f20e29c9d2a
#
_entry.id   6bfed76ee4abe4f9ea5f1f20e29c9d2a
#
_cell.length_a   1.000
_cell.length_b   1.000
_cell.length_c   1.000
_cell.angle_alpha   90.00
_cell.angle_beta   90.00
_cell.angle_gamma   90.00
#
_symmetry.space_group_name_H-M   'P 1'
#
loop_
_entity.id
_entity.type
_entity.pdbx_description
1 polymer ?
#
loop_
_entity_poly.entity_id
_entity_poly.type
_entity_poly.pdbx_seq_one_letter_code
_entity_poly.pdbx_strand_id
1 'polypeptide(L)'
;MEPVYLLECKRGIETVQLSLDLTRLRRESMLRVEADRLLLDRAVPFPSCMNVVPSSCRNLEVVDGAVLTMRFRAAKWNDKLDINPTSKDENEIQRFVGMACRLTVLGSKVDILRHVVFKRILPLPSDDWEDIATTAWFCHCRHCQISNSDAIAHHSHSMEHHKISPLPYDCLYDDVKLVVHHSVLCKDIIGVREAGKCANSELLVYCKPCRTVIGLARRAEYNEKDVWHVNVGCQLVAVSHVFLWRHLHNMYSEGHEVSFSDFDTDEESLERFVAIKLLRELKHQTHRFVLQGLPPESTVYACLWLMNSDVKLFTNCCFTTIRHLTDKRKSKRNNGESRCFGVVKLLYKLMCTDNASVRLGIQWQRDASCQSIVLPADGCLEIVVLLSTNCMTLPLSQRIANDFKVSYLRR
;
A
#
# COMPACT_ATOMS: atom_id res chain seq x y z
N MET A 1 -25.94 -14.16 -21.45
CA MET A 1 -24.79 -13.44 -20.84
C MET A 1 -25.06 -13.28 -19.36
N GLU A 2 -24.05 -13.39 -18.53
CA GLU A 2 -24.24 -13.10 -17.10
C GLU A 2 -24.38 -11.58 -16.90
N PRO A 3 -25.28 -11.15 -16.00
CA PRO A 3 -25.39 -9.73 -15.67
C PRO A 3 -24.10 -9.27 -14.96
N VAL A 4 -23.61 -8.11 -15.35
CA VAL A 4 -22.46 -7.50 -14.70
C VAL A 4 -22.94 -6.72 -13.49
N TYR A 5 -22.38 -7.02 -12.34
CA TYR A 5 -22.72 -6.34 -11.10
C TYR A 5 -21.49 -5.96 -10.28
N LEU A 6 -21.68 -4.94 -9.47
CA LEU A 6 -20.72 -4.44 -8.50
C LEU A 6 -21.44 -4.26 -7.16
N LEU A 7 -20.92 -4.89 -6.11
CA LEU A 7 -21.37 -4.69 -4.74
C LEU A 7 -20.27 -3.97 -3.95
N GLU A 8 -20.57 -2.78 -3.49
CA GLU A 8 -19.72 -2.02 -2.58
C GLU A 8 -20.27 -2.13 -1.16
N CYS A 9 -19.55 -2.80 -0.29
CA CYS A 9 -19.95 -3.04 1.10
C CYS A 9 -19.11 -2.18 2.03
N LYS A 10 -19.78 -1.28 2.78
CA LYS A 10 -19.17 -0.40 3.77
C LYS A 10 -19.45 -0.94 5.16
N ARG A 11 -18.44 -1.53 5.79
CA ARG A 11 -18.58 -2.18 7.11
C ARG A 11 -19.01 -1.22 8.20
N GLY A 12 -18.32 -0.10 8.33
CA GLY A 12 -18.56 0.86 9.42
C GLY A 12 -19.97 1.42 9.50
N ILE A 13 -20.76 1.33 8.40
CA ILE A 13 -22.14 1.80 8.34
C ILE A 13 -23.13 0.70 7.92
N GLU A 14 -22.67 -0.55 7.88
CA GLU A 14 -23.47 -1.74 7.51
C GLU A 14 -24.29 -1.55 6.22
N THR A 15 -23.73 -0.87 5.23
CA THR A 15 -24.43 -0.53 4.00
C THR A 15 -23.81 -1.28 2.82
N VAL A 16 -24.68 -1.82 1.99
CA VAL A 16 -24.35 -2.46 0.72
C VAL A 16 -24.96 -1.65 -0.42
N GLN A 17 -24.13 -1.22 -1.34
CA GLN A 17 -24.56 -0.59 -2.60
C GLN A 17 -24.39 -1.59 -3.73
N LEU A 18 -25.48 -1.91 -4.40
CA LEU A 18 -25.49 -2.72 -5.61
C LEU A 18 -25.58 -1.82 -6.82
N SER A 19 -24.76 -2.09 -7.82
CA SER A 19 -24.83 -1.49 -9.15
C SER A 19 -24.91 -2.61 -10.17
N LEU A 20 -25.92 -2.59 -11.03
CA LEU A 20 -26.22 -3.63 -12.00
C LEU A 20 -26.28 -3.02 -13.41
N ASP A 21 -25.53 -3.59 -14.33
CA ASP A 21 -25.54 -3.21 -15.74
C ASP A 21 -26.79 -3.75 -16.43
N LEU A 22 -27.73 -2.86 -16.78
CA LEU A 22 -28.99 -3.18 -17.44
C LEU A 22 -28.82 -3.47 -18.93
N THR A 23 -27.72 -3.05 -19.56
CA THR A 23 -27.51 -3.21 -21.01
C THR A 23 -27.43 -4.67 -21.43
N ARG A 24 -27.15 -5.56 -20.47
CA ARG A 24 -27.01 -7.00 -20.65
C ARG A 24 -28.25 -7.79 -20.22
N LEU A 25 -29.27 -7.10 -19.71
CA LEU A 25 -30.52 -7.71 -19.29
C LEU A 25 -31.56 -7.70 -20.42
N ARG A 26 -32.49 -8.66 -20.39
CA ARG A 26 -33.66 -8.65 -21.25
C ARG A 26 -34.64 -7.59 -20.74
N ARG A 27 -35.39 -6.96 -21.63
CA ARG A 27 -36.34 -5.89 -21.27
C ARG A 27 -37.44 -6.33 -20.30
N GLU A 28 -37.74 -7.62 -20.25
CA GLU A 28 -38.81 -8.20 -19.43
C GLU A 28 -38.29 -8.87 -18.15
N SER A 29 -36.97 -8.74 -17.84
CA SER A 29 -36.41 -9.37 -16.66
C SER A 29 -37.01 -8.79 -15.39
N MET A 30 -37.61 -9.63 -14.56
CA MET A 30 -38.05 -9.27 -13.22
C MET A 30 -36.86 -9.30 -12.26
N LEU A 31 -36.65 -8.17 -11.55
CA LEU A 31 -35.65 -8.07 -10.50
C LEU A 31 -36.29 -8.34 -9.14
N ARG A 32 -35.82 -9.35 -8.43
CA ARG A 32 -36.16 -9.60 -7.03
C ARG A 32 -34.90 -9.73 -6.20
N VAL A 33 -34.87 -9.11 -5.05
CA VAL A 33 -33.77 -9.20 -4.10
C VAL A 33 -34.20 -10.10 -2.94
N GLU A 34 -33.43 -11.12 -2.67
CA GLU A 34 -33.53 -11.98 -1.49
C GLU A 34 -32.35 -11.69 -0.53
N ALA A 35 -32.38 -12.26 0.64
CA ALA A 35 -31.37 -11.96 1.65
C ALA A 35 -29.96 -12.39 1.21
N ASP A 36 -29.85 -13.48 0.46
CA ASP A 36 -28.61 -14.14 0.06
C ASP A 36 -28.34 -14.10 -1.46
N ARG A 37 -29.25 -13.54 -2.23
CA ARG A 37 -29.13 -13.53 -3.69
C ARG A 37 -29.94 -12.45 -4.38
N LEU A 38 -29.56 -12.16 -5.61
CA LEU A 38 -30.31 -11.37 -6.55
C LEU A 38 -30.96 -12.31 -7.57
N LEU A 39 -32.26 -12.25 -7.71
CA LEU A 39 -33.02 -12.99 -8.73
C LEU A 39 -33.28 -12.07 -9.91
N LEU A 40 -32.75 -12.47 -11.03
CA LEU A 40 -33.00 -11.93 -12.36
C LEU A 40 -33.53 -13.09 -13.20
N ASP A 41 -33.20 -13.17 -14.49
CA ASP A 41 -33.42 -14.38 -15.31
C ASP A 41 -32.70 -15.62 -14.71
N ARG A 42 -31.68 -15.39 -13.90
CA ARG A 42 -30.94 -16.37 -13.10
C ARG A 42 -30.68 -15.85 -11.70
N ALA A 43 -30.52 -16.76 -10.74
CA ALA A 43 -30.08 -16.41 -9.41
C ALA A 43 -28.59 -16.05 -9.43
N VAL A 44 -28.27 -14.85 -8.94
CA VAL A 44 -26.90 -14.37 -8.71
C VAL A 44 -26.70 -14.37 -7.20
N PRO A 45 -25.96 -15.33 -6.63
CA PRO A 45 -25.75 -15.40 -5.20
C PRO A 45 -24.91 -14.22 -4.72
N PHE A 46 -25.30 -13.68 -3.58
CA PHE A 46 -24.41 -12.77 -2.84
C PHE A 46 -23.26 -13.57 -2.22
N PRO A 47 -22.15 -12.92 -1.89
CA PRO A 47 -21.06 -13.59 -1.20
C PRO A 47 -21.54 -14.24 0.12
N SER A 48 -21.05 -15.44 0.42
CA SER A 48 -21.44 -16.21 1.62
C SER A 48 -21.18 -15.51 2.95
N CYS A 49 -20.33 -14.46 2.93
CA CYS A 49 -20.02 -13.63 4.10
C CYS A 49 -21.07 -12.54 4.38
N MET A 50 -22.08 -12.37 3.51
CA MET A 50 -22.98 -11.23 3.58
C MET A 50 -24.42 -11.65 3.28
N ASN A 51 -25.35 -11.15 4.09
CA ASN A 51 -26.78 -11.13 3.77
C ASN A 51 -27.27 -9.68 3.79
N VAL A 52 -28.24 -9.38 2.96
CA VAL A 52 -28.90 -8.07 2.93
C VAL A 52 -30.30 -8.15 3.54
N VAL A 53 -30.83 -7.03 3.98
CA VAL A 53 -32.22 -6.87 4.37
C VAL A 53 -33.00 -6.33 3.18
N PRO A 54 -33.75 -7.15 2.41
CA PRO A 54 -34.43 -6.70 1.17
C PRO A 54 -35.38 -5.54 1.40
N SER A 55 -36.12 -5.54 2.53
CA SER A 55 -37.04 -4.45 2.92
C SER A 55 -36.36 -3.12 3.22
N SER A 56 -35.04 -3.10 3.34
CA SER A 56 -34.27 -1.86 3.56
C SER A 56 -33.82 -1.19 2.26
N CYS A 57 -34.29 -1.65 1.13
CA CYS A 57 -33.95 -1.10 -0.18
C CYS A 57 -34.25 0.40 -0.23
N ARG A 58 -33.24 1.18 -0.62
CA ARG A 58 -33.31 2.64 -0.78
C ARG A 58 -32.55 3.06 -2.02
N ASN A 59 -32.84 4.26 -2.51
CA ASN A 59 -32.16 4.87 -3.65
C ASN A 59 -32.14 3.96 -4.87
N LEU A 60 -33.32 3.36 -5.16
CA LEU A 60 -33.51 2.61 -6.39
C LEU A 60 -33.58 3.62 -7.54
N GLU A 61 -32.55 3.63 -8.36
CA GLU A 61 -32.39 4.61 -9.43
C GLU A 61 -31.77 3.95 -10.67
N VAL A 62 -32.25 4.34 -11.83
CA VAL A 62 -31.60 3.98 -13.09
C VAL A 62 -30.80 5.19 -13.56
N VAL A 63 -29.49 5.05 -13.57
CA VAL A 63 -28.56 6.09 -13.94
C VAL A 63 -28.14 5.89 -15.39
N ASP A 64 -28.16 6.99 -16.17
CA ASP A 64 -27.82 7.03 -17.61
C ASP A 64 -28.60 6.01 -18.45
N GLY A 65 -29.78 5.58 -17.99
CA GLY A 65 -30.60 4.57 -18.67
C GLY A 65 -30.00 3.18 -18.78
N ALA A 66 -28.83 2.95 -18.18
CA ALA A 66 -28.04 1.74 -18.39
C ALA A 66 -27.64 1.03 -17.08
N VAL A 67 -27.61 1.70 -15.95
CA VAL A 67 -27.14 1.14 -14.67
C VAL A 67 -28.21 1.32 -13.60
N LEU A 68 -28.68 0.21 -13.05
CA LEU A 68 -29.54 0.22 -11.88
C LEU A 68 -28.68 0.27 -10.63
N THR A 69 -28.93 1.27 -9.79
CA THR A 69 -28.28 1.37 -8.48
C THR A 69 -29.31 1.23 -7.38
N MET A 70 -28.95 0.57 -6.31
CA MET A 70 -29.77 0.42 -5.12
C MET A 70 -28.89 0.23 -3.88
N ARG A 71 -29.42 0.59 -2.72
CA ARG A 71 -28.71 0.50 -1.45
C ARG A 71 -29.53 -0.31 -0.45
N PHE A 72 -28.83 -1.20 0.28
CA PHE A 72 -29.41 -2.03 1.32
C PHE A 72 -28.64 -1.89 2.62
N ARG A 73 -29.28 -2.30 3.72
CA ARG A 73 -28.60 -2.59 4.97
C ARG A 73 -28.10 -4.03 4.95
N ALA A 74 -26.86 -4.27 5.40
CA ALA A 74 -26.38 -5.62 5.65
C ALA A 74 -27.08 -6.20 6.88
N ALA A 75 -27.63 -7.43 6.75
CA ALA A 75 -28.32 -8.12 7.84
C ALA A 75 -27.36 -8.94 8.69
N LYS A 76 -26.34 -9.49 8.07
CA LYS A 76 -25.36 -10.34 8.72
C LYS A 76 -24.04 -10.19 8.00
N TRP A 77 -23.00 -9.97 8.78
CA TRP A 77 -21.64 -9.88 8.28
C TRP A 77 -20.80 -10.97 8.94
N ASN A 78 -20.22 -11.84 8.18
CA ASN A 78 -19.38 -12.90 8.72
C ASN A 78 -17.91 -12.50 8.59
N ASP A 79 -17.32 -12.08 9.70
CA ASP A 79 -15.93 -11.61 9.77
C ASP A 79 -14.88 -12.72 9.60
N LYS A 80 -15.28 -13.99 9.65
CA LYS A 80 -14.35 -15.13 9.53
C LYS A 80 -13.62 -15.19 8.18
N LEU A 81 -14.08 -14.44 7.17
CA LEU A 81 -13.42 -14.31 5.88
C LEU A 81 -12.50 -13.07 5.80
N ASP A 82 -12.41 -12.28 6.86
CA ASP A 82 -11.37 -11.28 6.98
C ASP A 82 -10.05 -11.97 7.30
N ILE A 83 -9.40 -12.37 6.27
CA ILE A 83 -7.96 -12.57 6.31
C ILE A 83 -7.39 -11.17 6.56
N ASN A 84 -7.14 -10.85 7.82
CA ASN A 84 -6.36 -9.67 8.18
C ASN A 84 -4.96 -9.95 7.64
N PRO A 85 -4.53 -9.35 6.52
CA PRO A 85 -3.28 -9.74 5.88
C PRO A 85 -2.08 -9.52 6.80
N THR A 86 -2.19 -8.56 7.74
CA THR A 86 -1.11 -8.21 8.67
C THR A 86 -0.75 -9.34 9.64
N SER A 87 -1.71 -10.14 10.11
CA SER A 87 -1.43 -11.19 11.10
C SER A 87 -0.78 -12.45 10.52
N LYS A 88 -0.97 -12.75 9.22
CA LYS A 88 -0.28 -13.85 8.55
C LYS A 88 1.16 -13.52 8.23
N ASP A 89 1.40 -12.32 7.72
CA ASP A 89 2.73 -11.86 7.31
C ASP A 89 3.72 -11.81 8.47
N GLU A 90 3.29 -11.43 9.68
CA GLU A 90 4.17 -11.36 10.85
C GLU A 90 4.73 -12.74 11.22
N ASN A 91 3.88 -13.76 11.24
CA ASN A 91 4.32 -15.13 11.55
C ASN A 91 5.20 -15.73 10.45
N GLU A 92 5.01 -15.33 9.20
CA GLU A 92 5.79 -15.86 8.09
C GLU A 92 7.22 -15.32 8.06
N ILE A 93 7.41 -14.02 8.28
CA ILE A 93 8.76 -13.43 8.34
C ILE A 93 9.55 -13.96 9.54
N GLN A 94 8.90 -14.17 10.69
CA GLN A 94 9.57 -14.70 11.88
C GLN A 94 10.08 -16.14 11.72
N ARG A 95 9.53 -16.92 10.79
CA ARG A 95 10.02 -18.27 10.47
C ARG A 95 11.46 -18.30 9.96
N PHE A 96 11.94 -17.19 9.42
CA PHE A 96 13.31 -17.08 8.92
C PHE A 96 14.37 -16.86 10.01
N VAL A 97 14.00 -16.69 11.27
CA VAL A 97 14.96 -16.54 12.37
C VAL A 97 15.80 -17.81 12.48
N GLY A 98 17.12 -17.63 12.45
CA GLY A 98 18.08 -18.74 12.53
C GLY A 98 18.28 -19.52 11.23
N MET A 99 17.56 -19.18 10.16
CA MET A 99 17.72 -19.81 8.84
C MET A 99 18.64 -18.99 7.94
N ALA A 100 19.37 -19.65 7.05
CA ALA A 100 20.15 -18.97 6.01
C ALA A 100 19.20 -18.37 4.96
N CYS A 101 19.12 -17.06 4.92
CA CYS A 101 18.19 -16.32 4.05
C CYS A 101 18.89 -15.72 2.84
N ARG A 102 18.16 -15.66 1.74
CA ARG A 102 18.48 -14.87 0.54
C ARG A 102 17.36 -13.86 0.30
N LEU A 103 17.71 -12.67 -0.10
CA LEU A 103 16.75 -11.65 -0.53
C LEU A 103 17.04 -11.28 -1.97
N THR A 104 16.08 -11.49 -2.83
CA THR A 104 16.22 -11.35 -4.28
C THR A 104 15.40 -10.17 -4.77
N VAL A 105 15.96 -9.34 -5.63
CA VAL A 105 15.24 -8.25 -6.32
C VAL A 105 14.36 -8.83 -7.41
N LEU A 106 13.07 -8.58 -7.39
CA LEU A 106 12.09 -9.15 -8.33
C LEU A 106 12.44 -8.89 -9.80
N GLY A 107 12.81 -7.65 -10.15
CA GLY A 107 13.08 -7.26 -11.51
C GLY A 107 14.30 -7.94 -12.13
N SER A 108 15.42 -8.04 -11.39
CA SER A 108 16.68 -8.61 -11.87
C SER A 108 16.90 -10.06 -11.49
N LYS A 109 16.11 -10.58 -10.54
CA LYS A 109 16.29 -11.90 -9.91
C LYS A 109 17.69 -12.11 -9.30
N VAL A 110 18.30 -11.03 -8.85
CA VAL A 110 19.64 -11.03 -8.25
C VAL A 110 19.54 -10.93 -6.73
N ASP A 111 20.31 -11.75 -6.04
CA ASP A 111 20.35 -11.79 -4.58
C ASP A 111 21.13 -10.59 -4.02
N ILE A 112 20.46 -9.74 -3.26
CA ILE A 112 21.10 -8.63 -2.51
C ILE A 112 21.51 -9.01 -1.11
N LEU A 113 20.95 -10.10 -0.56
CA LEU A 113 21.43 -10.81 0.62
C LEU A 113 21.69 -12.26 0.21
N ARG A 114 22.85 -12.83 0.62
CA ARG A 114 23.21 -14.22 0.33
C ARG A 114 23.56 -14.97 1.61
N HIS A 115 22.78 -16.01 1.91
CA HIS A 115 23.05 -16.90 3.04
C HIS A 115 23.22 -16.17 4.39
N VAL A 116 22.44 -15.11 4.59
CA VAL A 116 22.45 -14.36 5.84
C VAL A 116 21.59 -15.08 6.88
N VAL A 117 22.15 -15.35 8.04
CA VAL A 117 21.41 -15.90 9.17
C VAL A 117 21.06 -14.76 10.12
N PHE A 118 19.77 -14.38 10.14
CA PHE A 118 19.29 -13.39 11.09
C PHE A 118 19.08 -14.03 12.45
N LYS A 119 19.73 -13.48 13.48
CA LYS A 119 19.54 -13.88 14.87
C LYS A 119 18.21 -13.41 15.42
N ARG A 120 17.76 -12.23 14.97
CA ARG A 120 16.48 -11.64 15.35
C ARG A 120 15.83 -11.00 14.14
N ILE A 121 14.54 -11.22 14.02
CA ILE A 121 13.66 -10.54 13.06
C ILE A 121 12.55 -9.91 13.89
N LEU A 122 12.54 -8.58 14.01
CA LEU A 122 11.69 -7.86 14.94
C LEU A 122 10.80 -6.87 14.17
N PRO A 123 9.54 -6.73 14.56
CA PRO A 123 8.70 -5.69 14.01
C PRO A 123 9.26 -4.31 14.35
N LEU A 124 9.18 -3.38 13.41
CA LEU A 124 9.41 -1.96 13.68
C LEU A 124 8.29 -1.47 14.60
N PRO A 125 8.60 -0.63 15.58
CA PRO A 125 7.56 0.02 16.36
C PRO A 125 6.68 0.90 15.46
N SER A 126 5.51 1.27 15.96
CA SER A 126 4.63 2.21 15.27
C SER A 126 5.34 3.52 14.98
N ASP A 127 4.92 4.23 13.93
CA ASP A 127 5.54 5.53 13.57
C ASP A 127 5.47 6.56 14.72
N ASP A 128 4.52 6.41 15.64
CA ASP A 128 4.33 7.27 16.83
C ASP A 128 5.17 6.87 18.05
N TRP A 129 6.03 5.86 17.94
CA TRP A 129 6.75 5.33 19.10
C TRP A 129 7.70 6.36 19.73
N GLU A 130 8.27 7.27 18.94
CA GLU A 130 9.16 8.31 19.42
C GLU A 130 8.38 9.30 20.29
N ASP A 131 7.18 9.71 19.87
CA ASP A 131 6.31 10.58 20.63
C ASP A 131 5.84 9.91 21.93
N ILE A 132 5.51 8.63 21.87
CA ILE A 132 5.14 7.83 23.04
C ILE A 132 6.33 7.70 24.00
N ALA A 133 7.53 7.42 23.48
CA ALA A 133 8.73 7.23 24.30
C ALA A 133 9.21 8.53 24.96
N THR A 134 8.94 9.70 24.35
CA THR A 134 9.30 11.01 24.88
C THR A 134 8.30 11.51 25.94
N THR A 135 7.12 10.90 26.07
CA THR A 135 6.17 11.27 27.11
C THR A 135 6.73 10.91 28.49
N ALA A 136 6.54 11.79 29.47
CA ALA A 136 7.05 11.66 30.83
C ALA A 136 6.64 10.34 31.55
N TRP A 137 5.61 9.65 31.06
CA TRP A 137 5.09 8.39 31.59
C TRP A 137 6.05 7.21 31.39
N PHE A 138 6.92 7.26 30.40
CA PHE A 138 7.87 6.19 30.08
C PHE A 138 9.32 6.51 30.47
N CYS A 139 9.56 7.69 31.05
CA CYS A 139 10.89 8.05 31.52
C CYS A 139 11.18 7.37 32.86
N HIS A 140 11.95 6.30 32.82
CA HIS A 140 12.44 5.59 34.02
C HIS A 140 13.81 6.10 34.49
N CYS A 141 14.29 7.23 34.01
CA CYS A 141 15.56 7.78 34.45
C CYS A 141 15.41 8.30 35.88
N ARG A 142 16.38 7.94 36.77
CA ARG A 142 16.43 8.36 38.17
C ARG A 142 16.43 9.90 38.34
N HIS A 143 16.88 10.64 37.33
CA HIS A 143 16.93 12.10 37.33
C HIS A 143 15.54 12.76 37.21
N CYS A 144 14.61 12.15 36.49
CA CYS A 144 13.25 12.70 36.32
C CYS A 144 12.38 12.52 37.58
N GLN A 145 12.79 11.67 38.52
CA GLN A 145 12.03 11.42 39.77
C GLN A 145 12.35 12.42 40.90
N ILE A 146 13.39 13.24 40.76
CA ILE A 146 13.93 14.03 41.91
C ILE A 146 13.54 15.51 41.88
N SER A 147 13.00 16.06 40.81
CA SER A 147 12.71 17.49 40.77
C SER A 147 11.36 17.81 40.14
N ASN A 148 10.38 18.08 41.03
CA ASN A 148 9.03 18.54 40.66
C ASN A 148 8.95 20.02 40.22
N SER A 149 10.02 20.80 40.22
CA SER A 149 9.94 22.23 39.98
C SER A 149 10.81 22.80 38.85
N ASP A 150 11.86 22.09 38.37
CA ASP A 150 12.76 22.62 37.36
C ASP A 150 12.90 21.76 36.11
N ALA A 151 12.00 20.79 35.91
CA ALA A 151 12.06 19.81 34.84
C ALA A 151 11.88 20.42 33.43
N ILE A 152 11.37 21.62 33.31
CA ILE A 152 11.13 22.27 32.01
C ILE A 152 12.43 22.89 31.42
N ALA A 153 13.37 23.26 32.25
CA ALA A 153 14.58 23.93 31.81
C ALA A 153 15.77 23.02 31.46
N HIS A 154 15.76 21.76 31.92
CA HIS A 154 16.85 20.81 31.71
C HIS A 154 16.61 19.74 30.66
N HIS A 155 15.44 19.71 30.04
CA HIS A 155 15.14 18.81 28.92
C HIS A 155 15.79 19.21 27.59
N SER A 156 16.64 20.26 27.57
CA SER A 156 17.52 20.59 26.45
C SER A 156 18.76 19.70 26.36
N HIS A 157 19.03 18.83 27.33
CA HIS A 157 19.97 17.74 27.09
C HIS A 157 19.33 16.81 26.10
N SER A 158 19.73 16.97 24.84
CA SER A 158 19.54 16.06 23.74
C SER A 158 19.24 14.64 24.26
N MET A 159 17.95 14.26 24.39
CA MET A 159 17.61 12.89 24.14
C MET A 159 18.09 12.68 22.70
N GLU A 160 19.32 12.24 22.55
CA GLU A 160 19.78 11.66 21.32
C GLU A 160 18.67 10.68 20.97
N HIS A 161 17.88 11.03 19.98
CA HIS A 161 16.81 10.18 19.48
C HIS A 161 17.47 8.84 19.28
N HIS A 162 17.18 7.85 20.13
CA HIS A 162 17.68 6.51 19.99
C HIS A 162 17.04 5.94 18.74
N LYS A 163 17.55 6.42 17.61
CA LYS A 163 17.09 5.99 16.29
C LYS A 163 17.28 4.50 16.24
N ILE A 164 16.21 3.78 16.02
CA ILE A 164 16.24 2.34 15.94
C ILE A 164 17.11 1.95 14.76
N SER A 165 18.26 1.36 15.06
CA SER A 165 19.19 0.85 14.07
C SER A 165 19.32 -0.67 14.25
N PRO A 166 19.21 -1.45 13.18
CA PRO A 166 19.45 -2.88 13.27
C PRO A 166 20.92 -3.15 13.61
N LEU A 167 21.16 -4.09 14.51
CA LEU A 167 22.51 -4.61 14.71
C LEU A 167 22.89 -5.51 13.51
N PRO A 168 24.21 -5.81 13.32
CA PRO A 168 24.59 -6.85 12.39
C PRO A 168 23.84 -8.16 12.72
N TYR A 169 23.28 -8.80 11.71
CA TYR A 169 22.41 -10.00 11.84
C TYR A 169 21.02 -9.78 12.46
N ASP A 170 20.58 -8.55 12.62
CA ASP A 170 19.19 -8.22 12.91
C ASP A 170 18.48 -7.76 11.63
N CYS A 171 17.21 -8.13 11.53
CA CYS A 171 16.30 -7.58 10.54
C CYS A 171 15.11 -6.93 11.26
N LEU A 172 14.84 -5.67 10.96
CA LEU A 172 13.62 -5.02 11.42
C LEU A 172 12.65 -4.95 10.25
N TYR A 173 11.37 -5.10 10.51
CA TYR A 173 10.39 -5.11 9.43
C TYR A 173 9.10 -4.38 9.80
N ASP A 174 8.43 -3.89 8.80
CA ASP A 174 7.03 -3.49 8.85
C ASP A 174 6.32 -3.95 7.57
N ASP A 175 5.08 -3.55 7.35
CA ASP A 175 4.28 -3.93 6.18
C ASP A 175 4.86 -3.43 4.85
N VAL A 176 5.76 -2.44 4.91
CA VAL A 176 6.23 -1.70 3.73
C VAL A 176 7.71 -1.93 3.45
N LYS A 177 8.52 -2.10 4.50
CA LYS A 177 9.99 -2.12 4.41
C LYS A 177 10.63 -3.17 5.31
N LEU A 178 11.82 -3.59 4.92
CA LEU A 178 12.79 -4.29 5.73
C LEU A 178 13.93 -3.34 6.05
N VAL A 179 14.43 -3.33 7.29
CA VAL A 179 15.59 -2.54 7.68
C VAL A 179 16.70 -3.50 8.08
N VAL A 180 17.80 -3.41 7.38
CA VAL A 180 18.95 -4.29 7.58
C VAL A 180 20.22 -3.48 7.73
N HIS A 181 21.16 -4.02 8.52
CA HIS A 181 22.49 -3.45 8.64
C HIS A 181 23.26 -3.60 7.33
N HIS A 182 24.09 -2.62 6.98
CA HIS A 182 24.83 -2.63 5.71
C HIS A 182 25.78 -3.84 5.55
N SER A 183 26.22 -4.46 6.66
CA SER A 183 27.16 -5.58 6.63
C SER A 183 26.61 -6.85 5.97
N VAL A 184 25.28 -7.00 5.96
CA VAL A 184 24.63 -8.19 5.37
C VAL A 184 24.35 -8.06 3.87
N LEU A 185 24.62 -6.89 3.30
CA LEU A 185 24.31 -6.58 1.90
C LEU A 185 25.45 -7.00 0.96
N CYS A 186 25.09 -7.46 -0.21
CA CYS A 186 26.00 -7.70 -1.34
C CYS A 186 26.39 -6.38 -1.99
N LYS A 187 27.43 -5.72 -1.49
CA LYS A 187 27.85 -4.37 -1.91
C LYS A 187 28.24 -4.25 -3.39
N ASP A 188 28.65 -5.37 -4.00
CA ASP A 188 28.98 -5.41 -5.42
C ASP A 188 27.75 -5.22 -6.34
N ILE A 189 26.56 -5.60 -5.83
CA ILE A 189 25.30 -5.59 -6.57
C ILE A 189 24.51 -4.32 -6.31
N ILE A 190 24.72 -3.71 -5.15
CA ILE A 190 23.98 -2.53 -4.70
C ILE A 190 24.79 -1.27 -4.98
N GLY A 191 24.11 -0.24 -5.47
CA GLY A 191 24.61 1.11 -5.58
C GLY A 191 23.82 2.09 -4.70
N VAL A 192 24.45 3.18 -4.34
CA VAL A 192 23.83 4.28 -3.60
C VAL A 192 24.01 5.56 -4.40
N ARG A 193 22.98 6.40 -4.45
CA ARG A 193 23.04 7.73 -5.06
C ARG A 193 22.21 8.73 -4.26
N GLU A 194 22.52 10.00 -4.38
CA GLU A 194 21.68 11.04 -3.79
C GLU A 194 20.37 11.21 -4.53
N ALA A 195 19.30 11.45 -3.76
CA ALA A 195 17.99 11.73 -4.30
C ALA A 195 17.85 13.14 -4.87
N GLY A 196 18.75 14.05 -4.52
CA GLY A 196 18.73 15.46 -4.94
C GLY A 196 20.10 16.11 -4.89
N LYS A 197 20.16 17.40 -5.20
CA LYS A 197 21.41 18.20 -5.23
C LYS A 197 21.79 18.81 -3.86
N CYS A 198 20.94 18.66 -2.84
CA CYS A 198 21.19 19.20 -1.50
C CYS A 198 22.05 18.23 -0.69
N ALA A 199 23.00 18.75 0.11
CA ALA A 199 23.93 17.94 0.92
C ALA A 199 23.25 16.99 1.92
N ASN A 200 22.00 17.26 2.32
CA ASN A 200 21.19 16.43 3.22
C ASN A 200 20.10 15.66 2.49
N SER A 201 20.20 15.48 1.16
CA SER A 201 19.23 14.67 0.42
C SER A 201 19.27 13.21 0.86
N GLU A 202 18.11 12.56 0.79
CA GLU A 202 18.03 11.11 1.03
C GLU A 202 18.94 10.33 0.08
N LEU A 203 19.47 9.23 0.57
CA LEU A 203 20.28 8.32 -0.22
C LEU A 203 19.39 7.22 -0.78
N LEU A 204 19.28 7.15 -2.10
CA LEU A 204 18.57 6.12 -2.81
C LEU A 204 19.46 4.89 -2.99
N VAL A 205 18.93 3.73 -2.64
CA VAL A 205 19.57 2.43 -2.88
C VAL A 205 19.00 1.83 -4.15
N TYR A 206 19.85 1.39 -5.05
CA TYR A 206 19.43 0.79 -6.31
C TYR A 206 20.18 -0.50 -6.61
N CYS A 207 19.52 -1.40 -7.31
CA CYS A 207 20.13 -2.61 -7.86
C CYS A 207 20.97 -2.23 -9.09
N LYS A 208 22.27 -2.52 -9.09
CA LYS A 208 23.17 -2.17 -10.22
C LYS A 208 22.78 -2.85 -11.54
N PRO A 209 22.39 -4.17 -11.55
CA PRO A 209 21.99 -4.85 -12.78
C PRO A 209 20.73 -4.27 -13.44
N CYS A 210 19.63 -4.10 -12.73
CA CYS A 210 18.36 -3.61 -13.32
C CYS A 210 18.14 -2.11 -13.15
N ARG A 211 19.01 -1.39 -12.42
CA ARG A 211 18.90 0.04 -12.11
C ARG A 211 17.67 0.45 -11.30
N THR A 212 16.84 -0.49 -10.92
CA THR A 212 15.64 -0.22 -10.09
C THR A 212 16.06 0.30 -8.72
N VAL A 213 15.43 1.39 -8.27
CA VAL A 213 15.57 1.86 -6.90
C VAL A 213 14.80 0.91 -6.00
N ILE A 214 15.49 0.33 -5.04
CA ILE A 214 14.98 -0.75 -4.17
C ILE A 214 14.76 -0.31 -2.73
N GLY A 215 15.19 0.91 -2.41
CA GLY A 215 15.04 1.41 -1.04
C GLY A 215 15.81 2.70 -0.78
N LEU A 216 15.98 3.00 0.49
CA LEU A 216 16.69 4.17 1.00
C LEU A 216 17.86 3.71 1.88
N ALA A 217 18.92 4.52 1.95
CA ALA A 217 20.02 4.33 2.89
C ALA A 217 20.08 5.49 3.88
N ARG A 218 20.39 5.16 5.13
CA ARG A 218 20.63 6.16 6.15
C ARG A 218 22.10 6.53 6.19
N ARG A 219 22.39 7.83 6.20
CA ARG A 219 23.73 8.35 6.50
C ARG A 219 24.10 7.99 7.93
N ALA A 220 25.33 7.52 8.11
CA ALA A 220 25.88 7.26 9.43
C ALA A 220 26.08 8.58 10.18
N GLU A 221 25.91 8.53 11.49
CA GLU A 221 26.25 9.65 12.36
C GLU A 221 27.76 9.72 12.61
N TYR A 222 28.26 10.88 13.04
CA TYR A 222 29.71 11.14 13.18
C TYR A 222 30.44 10.13 14.07
N ASN A 223 29.75 9.50 15.03
CA ASN A 223 30.32 8.56 16.00
C ASN A 223 30.10 7.09 15.68
N GLU A 224 29.39 6.77 14.59
CA GLU A 224 29.14 5.37 14.20
C GLU A 224 30.42 4.77 13.62
N LYS A 225 30.90 3.66 14.23
CA LYS A 225 32.17 3.01 13.85
C LYS A 225 32.02 1.98 12.76
N ASP A 226 30.86 1.28 12.75
CA ASP A 226 30.58 0.24 11.75
C ASP A 226 29.72 0.84 10.64
N VAL A 227 30.37 1.30 9.58
CA VAL A 227 29.71 2.01 8.47
C VAL A 227 30.23 1.54 7.12
N TRP A 228 29.36 1.58 6.14
CA TRP A 228 29.71 1.32 4.75
C TRP A 228 30.03 2.64 4.03
N HIS A 229 31.29 2.81 3.67
CA HIS A 229 31.69 3.95 2.85
C HIS A 229 31.42 3.68 1.39
N VAL A 230 30.65 4.55 0.76
CA VAL A 230 30.26 4.44 -0.66
C VAL A 230 30.50 5.79 -1.36
N ASN A 231 31.04 5.73 -2.56
CA ASN A 231 31.20 6.92 -3.40
C ASN A 231 29.84 7.29 -4.01
N VAL A 232 29.39 8.52 -3.75
CA VAL A 232 28.16 9.08 -4.30
C VAL A 232 28.54 10.38 -5.01
N GLY A 233 28.58 10.32 -6.34
CA GLY A 233 29.19 11.40 -7.13
C GLY A 233 30.68 11.56 -6.80
N CYS A 234 31.05 12.74 -6.33
CA CYS A 234 32.43 13.08 -5.92
C CYS A 234 32.66 13.00 -4.41
N GLN A 235 31.68 12.55 -3.63
CA GLN A 235 31.75 12.50 -2.17
C GLN A 235 31.77 11.07 -1.65
N LEU A 236 32.54 10.82 -0.60
CA LEU A 236 32.52 9.59 0.17
C LEU A 236 31.47 9.73 1.27
N VAL A 237 30.42 8.91 1.19
CA VAL A 237 29.31 8.95 2.14
C VAL A 237 29.34 7.68 2.99
N ALA A 238 29.17 7.83 4.29
CA ALA A 238 29.07 6.72 5.24
C ALA A 238 27.60 6.32 5.41
N VAL A 239 27.30 5.02 5.28
CA VAL A 239 25.96 4.43 5.40
C VAL A 239 25.95 3.46 6.58
N SER A 240 24.97 3.61 7.48
CA SER A 240 24.80 2.72 8.64
C SER A 240 23.89 1.52 8.34
N HIS A 241 22.72 1.78 7.80
CA HIS A 241 21.76 0.74 7.46
C HIS A 241 20.91 1.13 6.25
N VAL A 242 20.14 0.16 5.74
CA VAL A 242 19.35 0.29 4.54
C VAL A 242 17.90 -0.11 4.80
N PHE A 243 16.98 0.70 4.28
CA PHE A 243 15.55 0.43 4.25
C PHE A 243 15.21 -0.14 2.87
N LEU A 244 14.82 -1.40 2.79
CA LEU A 244 14.46 -2.08 1.54
C LEU A 244 12.94 -2.17 1.42
N TRP A 245 12.38 -1.76 0.31
CA TRP A 245 10.93 -1.81 0.07
C TRP A 245 10.47 -3.25 -0.20
N ARG A 246 9.59 -3.77 0.63
CA ARG A 246 9.14 -5.17 0.59
C ARG A 246 8.57 -5.59 -0.76
N HIS A 247 7.79 -4.75 -1.41
CA HIS A 247 7.15 -5.05 -2.69
C HIS A 247 8.12 -5.33 -3.86
N LEU A 248 9.40 -5.04 -3.71
CA LEU A 248 10.43 -5.26 -4.73
C LEU A 248 11.32 -6.48 -4.46
N HIS A 249 11.02 -7.26 -3.43
CA HIS A 249 11.89 -8.34 -2.98
C HIS A 249 11.12 -9.61 -2.64
N ASN A 250 11.77 -10.76 -2.88
CA ASN A 250 11.37 -12.05 -2.34
C ASN A 250 12.43 -12.55 -1.38
N MET A 251 12.02 -13.16 -0.30
CA MET A 251 12.90 -13.76 0.70
C MET A 251 12.81 -15.28 0.62
N TYR A 252 13.96 -15.94 0.56
CA TYR A 252 14.09 -17.38 0.44
C TYR A 252 14.96 -17.94 1.55
N SER A 253 14.68 -19.18 1.97
CA SER A 253 15.52 -19.98 2.83
C SER A 253 15.68 -21.38 2.25
N GLU A 254 16.68 -22.14 2.65
CA GLU A 254 16.87 -23.53 2.20
C GLU A 254 15.63 -24.37 2.51
N GLY A 255 14.96 -24.85 1.44
CA GLY A 255 13.75 -25.66 1.51
C GLY A 255 12.42 -24.92 1.66
N HIS A 256 12.43 -23.60 1.82
CA HIS A 256 11.23 -22.78 1.92
C HIS A 256 11.36 -21.53 1.05
N GLU A 257 10.45 -21.40 0.10
CA GLU A 257 10.22 -20.18 -0.63
C GLU A 257 9.05 -19.47 0.06
N VAL A 258 9.33 -18.35 0.72
CA VAL A 258 8.28 -17.42 1.13
C VAL A 258 8.40 -16.22 0.25
N SER A 259 7.54 -16.18 -0.72
CA SER A 259 7.27 -14.94 -1.43
C SER A 259 6.61 -14.00 -0.42
N PHE A 260 7.15 -12.80 -0.21
CA PHE A 260 6.42 -11.76 0.51
C PHE A 260 5.15 -11.36 -0.25
N SER A 261 5.03 -11.83 -1.46
CA SER A 261 3.81 -11.86 -2.24
C SER A 261 3.28 -13.30 -2.25
N ASP A 262 2.39 -13.66 -1.32
CA ASP A 262 1.43 -14.76 -1.53
C ASP A 262 0.53 -14.48 -2.76
N PHE A 263 0.88 -13.43 -3.49
CA PHE A 263 0.22 -12.94 -4.67
C PHE A 263 1.01 -13.41 -5.89
N ASP A 264 0.32 -14.03 -6.81
CA ASP A 264 0.88 -14.56 -8.06
C ASP A 264 1.56 -13.51 -8.96
N THR A 265 1.60 -12.22 -8.55
CA THR A 265 2.11 -11.14 -9.41
C THR A 265 2.78 -9.99 -8.64
N ASP A 266 3.87 -9.46 -9.20
CA ASP A 266 4.61 -8.28 -8.69
C ASP A 266 3.74 -7.02 -8.62
N GLU A 267 2.71 -6.92 -9.47
CA GLU A 267 1.79 -5.78 -9.57
C GLU A 267 0.86 -5.67 -8.36
N GLU A 268 0.40 -6.81 -7.84
CA GLU A 268 -0.42 -6.83 -6.62
C GLU A 268 0.37 -6.33 -5.42
N SER A 269 1.67 -6.55 -5.42
CA SER A 269 2.59 -6.10 -4.39
C SER A 269 2.70 -4.57 -4.34
N LEU A 270 2.81 -3.88 -5.48
CA LEU A 270 2.87 -2.41 -5.55
C LEU A 270 1.52 -1.77 -5.18
N GLU A 271 0.41 -2.33 -5.67
CA GLU A 271 -0.95 -1.89 -5.33
C GLU A 271 -1.16 -1.91 -3.82
N ARG A 272 -0.83 -3.05 -3.19
CA ARG A 272 -0.92 -3.24 -1.75
C ARG A 272 0.00 -2.30 -0.98
N PHE A 273 1.24 -2.11 -1.45
CA PHE A 273 2.17 -1.17 -0.85
C PHE A 273 1.60 0.24 -0.78
N VAL A 274 1.01 0.73 -1.88
CA VAL A 274 0.39 2.06 -1.93
C VAL A 274 -0.84 2.11 -1.02
N ALA A 275 -1.70 1.08 -1.03
CA ALA A 275 -2.87 1.01 -0.16
C ALA A 275 -2.48 1.05 1.32
N ILE A 276 -1.46 0.31 1.75
CA ILE A 276 -0.95 0.32 3.12
C ILE A 276 -0.39 1.70 3.50
N LYS A 277 0.37 2.34 2.60
CA LYS A 277 0.87 3.70 2.82
C LYS A 277 -0.28 4.67 3.08
N LEU A 278 -1.32 4.65 2.26
CA LEU A 278 -2.51 5.49 2.45
C LEU A 278 -3.19 5.23 3.80
N LEU A 279 -3.30 3.96 4.21
CA LEU A 279 -3.93 3.56 5.46
C LEU A 279 -3.12 3.96 6.70
N ARG A 280 -1.79 3.97 6.61
CA ARG A 280 -0.93 4.46 7.70
C ARG A 280 -1.13 5.94 7.95
N GLU A 281 -1.08 6.73 6.91
CA GLU A 281 -1.23 8.17 6.99
C GLU A 281 -2.66 8.58 7.44
N LEU A 282 -3.65 7.70 7.25
CA LEU A 282 -4.99 7.91 7.76
C LEU A 282 -5.04 7.98 9.30
N LYS A 283 -4.13 7.28 10.00
CA LYS A 283 -4.01 7.35 11.47
C LYS A 283 -3.66 8.79 11.91
N HIS A 284 -2.94 9.52 11.08
CA HIS A 284 -2.61 10.94 11.29
C HIS A 284 -3.66 11.88 10.70
N GLN A 285 -4.87 11.38 10.40
CA GLN A 285 -5.99 12.13 9.82
C GLN A 285 -5.70 12.71 8.43
N THR A 286 -4.68 12.19 7.75
CA THR A 286 -4.34 12.61 6.39
C THR A 286 -5.20 11.84 5.38
N HIS A 287 -5.92 12.58 4.55
CA HIS A 287 -6.79 12.04 3.52
C HIS A 287 -6.35 12.42 2.10
N ARG A 288 -5.45 13.40 1.96
CA ARG A 288 -4.99 13.92 0.68
C ARG A 288 -3.52 13.59 0.46
N PHE A 289 -3.23 13.06 -0.72
CA PHE A 289 -1.90 12.57 -1.06
C PHE A 289 -1.50 13.02 -2.45
N VAL A 290 -0.19 13.19 -2.63
CA VAL A 290 0.41 13.45 -3.93
C VAL A 290 1.25 12.25 -4.32
N LEU A 291 0.90 11.59 -5.43
CA LEU A 291 1.74 10.56 -6.04
C LEU A 291 2.82 11.24 -6.86
N GLN A 292 4.07 11.10 -6.46
CA GLN A 292 5.18 11.78 -7.11
C GLN A 292 6.39 10.88 -7.33
N GLY A 293 7.18 11.24 -8.33
CA GLY A 293 8.44 10.59 -8.64
C GLY A 293 9.51 10.87 -7.59
N LEU A 294 10.56 10.04 -7.63
CA LEU A 294 11.74 10.25 -6.81
C LEU A 294 12.43 11.59 -7.14
N PRO A 295 13.05 12.23 -6.14
CA PRO A 295 13.94 13.36 -6.40
C PRO A 295 15.07 12.99 -7.40
N PRO A 296 15.64 13.93 -8.12
CA PRO A 296 15.44 15.39 -8.00
C PRO A 296 14.23 15.94 -8.76
N GLU A 297 13.66 15.18 -9.70
CA GLU A 297 12.60 15.69 -10.57
C GLU A 297 11.27 15.86 -9.82
N SER A 298 10.99 14.94 -8.88
CA SER A 298 9.78 14.97 -8.04
C SER A 298 8.48 15.26 -8.82
N THR A 299 8.43 14.77 -10.06
CA THR A 299 7.27 14.97 -10.94
C THR A 299 6.01 14.45 -10.30
N VAL A 300 4.95 15.25 -10.25
CA VAL A 300 3.64 14.84 -9.76
C VAL A 300 2.88 14.09 -10.85
N TYR A 301 2.42 12.89 -10.54
CA TYR A 301 1.65 12.03 -11.45
C TYR A 301 0.14 12.10 -11.20
N ALA A 302 -0.24 12.15 -9.91
CA ALA A 302 -1.65 12.22 -9.53
C ALA A 302 -1.83 12.85 -8.14
N CYS A 303 -2.99 13.49 -7.94
CA CYS A 303 -3.54 13.81 -6.64
C CYS A 303 -4.50 12.70 -6.23
N LEU A 304 -4.37 12.17 -5.01
CA LEU A 304 -5.17 11.09 -4.47
C LEU A 304 -5.92 11.57 -3.24
N TRP A 305 -7.22 11.32 -3.17
CA TRP A 305 -8.05 11.65 -2.01
C TRP A 305 -8.70 10.40 -1.46
N LEU A 306 -8.27 9.97 -0.28
CA LEU A 306 -8.80 8.79 0.38
C LEU A 306 -10.21 9.06 0.92
N MET A 307 -11.19 8.30 0.40
CA MET A 307 -12.60 8.46 0.76
C MET A 307 -13.06 7.45 1.80
N ASN A 308 -12.64 6.20 1.64
CA ASN A 308 -13.03 5.14 2.56
C ASN A 308 -11.97 4.05 2.61
N SER A 309 -11.55 3.70 3.81
CA SER A 309 -10.48 2.74 4.07
C SER A 309 -10.97 1.31 4.29
N ASP A 310 -12.27 1.12 4.53
CA ASP A 310 -12.84 -0.19 4.86
C ASP A 310 -14.04 -0.51 3.96
N VAL A 311 -13.70 -0.87 2.72
CA VAL A 311 -14.67 -1.31 1.71
C VAL A 311 -14.35 -2.73 1.30
N LYS A 312 -15.37 -3.59 1.23
CA LYS A 312 -15.30 -4.85 0.50
C LYS A 312 -16.01 -4.69 -0.83
N LEU A 313 -15.31 -5.08 -1.87
CA LEU A 313 -15.80 -5.03 -3.22
C LEU A 313 -16.04 -6.44 -3.73
N PHE A 314 -17.25 -6.68 -4.24
CA PHE A 314 -17.61 -7.94 -4.89
C PHE A 314 -18.05 -7.65 -6.30
N THR A 315 -17.51 -8.39 -7.24
CA THR A 315 -17.85 -8.21 -8.65
C THR A 315 -17.59 -9.49 -9.43
N ASN A 316 -18.36 -9.69 -10.47
CA ASN A 316 -18.06 -10.68 -11.51
C ASN A 316 -17.31 -10.05 -12.70
N CYS A 317 -17.02 -8.75 -12.64
CA CYS A 317 -16.10 -8.10 -13.58
C CYS A 317 -14.66 -8.44 -13.21
N CYS A 318 -13.84 -8.66 -14.22
CA CYS A 318 -12.40 -8.74 -14.02
C CYS A 318 -11.88 -7.35 -13.65
N PHE A 319 -11.50 -7.14 -12.39
CA PHE A 319 -10.50 -6.13 -12.08
C PHE A 319 -9.20 -6.61 -12.73
N THR A 320 -8.82 -5.96 -13.80
CA THR A 320 -7.70 -6.40 -14.63
C THR A 320 -6.41 -5.97 -13.93
N THR A 321 -5.61 -6.92 -13.51
CA THR A 321 -4.17 -6.70 -13.34
C THR A 321 -3.55 -6.40 -14.70
N ILE A 322 -2.63 -5.47 -14.76
CA ILE A 322 -1.96 -5.00 -16.00
C ILE A 322 -1.38 -6.17 -16.82
N ARG A 323 -0.92 -7.24 -16.16
CA ARG A 323 -0.43 -8.47 -16.82
C ARG A 323 -1.46 -9.18 -17.70
N HIS A 324 -2.75 -9.07 -17.40
CA HIS A 324 -3.77 -9.63 -18.29
C HIS A 324 -3.90 -8.89 -19.63
N LEU A 325 -3.40 -7.66 -19.71
CA LEU A 325 -3.35 -6.92 -20.98
C LEU A 325 -2.18 -7.39 -21.87
N THR A 326 -1.09 -7.88 -21.26
CA THR A 326 0.12 -8.28 -21.98
C THR A 326 0.24 -9.78 -22.20
N ASP A 327 -0.33 -10.62 -21.34
CA ASP A 327 -0.19 -12.08 -21.40
C ASP A 327 -1.50 -12.80 -21.76
N LYS A 328 -1.79 -12.84 -23.06
CA LYS A 328 -2.97 -13.55 -23.62
C LYS A 328 -2.97 -15.06 -23.36
N ARG A 329 -1.90 -15.63 -22.78
CA ARG A 329 -1.70 -17.09 -22.71
C ARG A 329 -2.16 -17.78 -21.43
N LYS A 330 -2.46 -17.05 -20.35
CA LYS A 330 -2.78 -17.66 -19.04
C LYS A 330 -4.18 -17.37 -18.48
N SER A 331 -5.08 -16.78 -19.26
CA SER A 331 -6.47 -16.65 -18.84
C SER A 331 -7.20 -18.02 -18.91
N LYS A 332 -6.89 -18.92 -17.99
CA LYS A 332 -7.90 -19.92 -17.58
C LYS A 332 -9.00 -19.14 -16.87
N ARG A 333 -10.04 -18.83 -17.62
CA ARG A 333 -11.32 -18.34 -17.13
C ARG A 333 -11.82 -19.29 -16.04
N ASN A 334 -11.65 -18.92 -14.78
CA ASN A 334 -12.50 -19.44 -13.72
C ASN A 334 -13.86 -18.78 -13.91
N ASN A 335 -14.72 -19.48 -14.61
CA ASN A 335 -16.08 -19.06 -14.89
C ASN A 335 -16.86 -18.97 -13.56
N GLY A 336 -17.40 -17.78 -13.26
CA GLY A 336 -18.59 -17.64 -12.43
C GLY A 336 -18.39 -17.46 -10.93
N GLU A 337 -17.17 -17.47 -10.39
CA GLU A 337 -16.98 -17.14 -8.96
C GLU A 337 -16.89 -15.64 -8.75
N SER A 338 -17.80 -15.14 -7.92
CA SER A 338 -17.77 -13.74 -7.43
C SER A 338 -16.49 -13.52 -6.60
N ARG A 339 -15.63 -12.62 -7.04
CA ARG A 339 -14.39 -12.27 -6.32
C ARG A 339 -14.66 -11.23 -5.26
N CYS A 340 -14.10 -11.46 -4.05
CA CYS A 340 -14.15 -10.55 -2.92
C CYS A 340 -12.80 -9.90 -2.71
N PHE A 341 -12.76 -8.58 -2.64
CA PHE A 341 -11.54 -7.81 -2.38
C PHE A 341 -11.76 -6.84 -1.22
N GLY A 342 -10.86 -6.84 -0.25
CA GLY A 342 -10.71 -5.70 0.65
C GLY A 342 -10.03 -4.56 -0.10
N VAL A 343 -10.65 -3.38 -0.12
CA VAL A 343 -10.14 -2.26 -0.92
C VAL A 343 -10.20 -0.95 -0.15
N VAL A 344 -9.35 -0.03 -0.55
CA VAL A 344 -9.46 1.40 -0.23
C VAL A 344 -10.13 2.11 -1.40
N LYS A 345 -11.17 2.89 -1.13
CA LYS A 345 -11.84 3.75 -2.10
C LYS A 345 -11.20 5.12 -2.10
N LEU A 346 -10.82 5.59 -3.27
CA LEU A 346 -10.21 6.90 -3.42
C LEU A 346 -10.74 7.66 -4.64
N LEU A 347 -10.61 8.97 -4.57
CA LEU A 347 -10.73 9.86 -5.71
C LEU A 347 -9.34 10.19 -6.22
N TYR A 348 -9.17 10.27 -7.53
CA TYR A 348 -7.89 10.65 -8.10
C TYR A 348 -8.04 11.62 -9.26
N LYS A 349 -7.04 12.47 -9.42
CA LYS A 349 -6.92 13.39 -10.55
C LYS A 349 -5.52 13.27 -11.13
N LEU A 350 -5.43 12.89 -12.39
CA LEU A 350 -4.16 12.76 -13.08
C LEU A 350 -3.59 14.15 -13.40
N MET A 351 -2.28 14.27 -13.32
CA MET A 351 -1.60 15.46 -13.78
C MET A 351 -1.47 15.40 -15.31
N CYS A 352 -2.51 15.88 -15.94
CA CYS A 352 -2.55 16.06 -17.39
C CYS A 352 -1.91 17.39 -17.78
N THR A 353 -1.82 17.65 -19.07
CA THR A 353 -1.28 18.90 -19.63
C THR A 353 -2.18 20.13 -19.40
N ASP A 354 -3.36 19.95 -18.79
CA ASP A 354 -4.26 21.05 -18.48
C ASP A 354 -3.74 21.85 -17.27
N ASN A 355 -3.78 23.17 -17.39
CA ASN A 355 -3.28 24.08 -16.38
C ASN A 355 -3.95 23.92 -15.00
N ALA A 356 -5.19 23.48 -14.96
CA ALA A 356 -5.94 23.32 -13.71
C ALA A 356 -5.42 22.15 -12.88
N SER A 357 -5.19 21.00 -13.51
CA SER A 357 -4.62 19.82 -12.85
C SER A 357 -3.20 20.08 -12.34
N VAL A 358 -2.36 20.72 -13.15
CA VAL A 358 -1.00 21.08 -12.76
C VAL A 358 -0.98 22.03 -11.56
N ARG A 359 -1.82 23.06 -11.55
CA ARG A 359 -1.96 23.99 -10.42
C ARG A 359 -2.40 23.25 -9.15
N LEU A 360 -3.35 22.34 -9.26
CA LEU A 360 -3.81 21.53 -8.13
C LEU A 360 -2.64 20.69 -7.56
N GLY A 361 -1.86 20.02 -8.40
CA GLY A 361 -0.71 19.23 -7.98
C GLY A 361 0.32 20.06 -7.22
N ILE A 362 0.67 21.24 -7.75
CA ILE A 362 1.60 22.18 -7.09
C ILE A 362 1.02 22.68 -5.74
N GLN A 363 -0.27 22.96 -5.71
CA GLN A 363 -0.94 23.40 -4.48
C GLN A 363 -0.86 22.31 -3.41
N TRP A 364 -1.17 21.05 -3.76
CA TRP A 364 -1.14 19.94 -2.81
C TRP A 364 0.29 19.60 -2.36
N GLN A 365 1.29 19.72 -3.22
CA GLN A 365 2.69 19.54 -2.79
C GLN A 365 3.14 20.55 -1.72
N ARG A 366 2.54 21.75 -1.72
CA ARG A 366 2.87 22.82 -0.76
C ARG A 366 1.99 22.82 0.49
N ASP A 367 0.90 22.07 0.47
CA ASP A 367 -0.05 21.98 1.57
C ASP A 367 0.45 20.99 2.61
N ALA A 368 0.75 21.46 3.82
CA ALA A 368 1.21 20.63 4.93
C ALA A 368 0.23 19.53 5.36
N SER A 369 -1.05 19.65 5.00
CA SER A 369 -2.06 18.62 5.26
C SER A 369 -2.07 17.50 4.21
N CYS A 370 -1.27 17.62 3.16
CA CYS A 370 -1.10 16.60 2.12
C CYS A 370 0.21 15.85 2.34
N GLN A 371 0.17 14.53 2.21
CA GLN A 371 1.36 13.70 2.28
C GLN A 371 1.79 13.23 0.89
N SER A 372 3.08 12.94 0.73
CA SER A 372 3.64 12.47 -0.52
C SER A 372 3.84 10.95 -0.52
N ILE A 373 3.33 10.29 -1.55
CA ILE A 373 3.70 8.92 -1.88
C ILE A 373 4.76 8.99 -2.97
N VAL A 374 6.00 8.68 -2.58
CA VAL A 374 7.16 8.80 -3.46
C VAL A 374 7.54 7.43 -3.99
N LEU A 375 7.55 7.27 -5.31
CA LEU A 375 7.87 6.03 -6.01
C LEU A 375 8.83 6.31 -7.17
N PRO A 376 9.54 5.29 -7.68
CA PRO A 376 10.18 5.38 -8.99
C PRO A 376 9.17 5.76 -10.08
N ALA A 377 9.61 6.42 -11.15
CA ALA A 377 8.74 6.87 -12.23
C ALA A 377 7.88 5.74 -12.81
N ASP A 378 8.48 4.57 -13.03
CA ASP A 378 7.77 3.39 -13.53
C ASP A 378 6.67 2.94 -12.56
N GLY A 379 6.95 2.93 -11.25
CA GLY A 379 5.95 2.61 -10.23
C GLY A 379 4.82 3.65 -10.16
N CYS A 380 5.13 4.93 -10.34
CA CYS A 380 4.09 5.96 -10.44
C CYS A 380 3.18 5.73 -11.63
N LEU A 381 3.75 5.42 -12.80
CA LEU A 381 3.00 5.14 -14.02
C LEU A 381 2.16 3.89 -13.87
N GLU A 382 2.69 2.84 -13.26
CA GLU A 382 1.97 1.60 -12.99
C GLU A 382 0.74 1.85 -12.11
N ILE A 383 0.87 2.62 -11.03
CA ILE A 383 -0.26 3.01 -10.19
C ILE A 383 -1.27 3.86 -10.97
N VAL A 384 -0.83 4.80 -11.80
CA VAL A 384 -1.73 5.61 -12.64
C VAL A 384 -2.55 4.74 -13.60
N VAL A 385 -1.91 3.76 -14.25
CA VAL A 385 -2.59 2.81 -15.15
C VAL A 385 -3.57 1.95 -14.35
N LEU A 386 -3.17 1.45 -13.19
CA LEU A 386 -4.03 0.65 -12.32
C LEU A 386 -5.28 1.43 -11.88
N LEU A 387 -5.10 2.67 -11.39
CA LEU A 387 -6.21 3.53 -11.00
C LEU A 387 -7.17 3.79 -12.17
N SER A 388 -6.63 4.03 -13.35
CA SER A 388 -7.42 4.27 -14.55
C SER A 388 -8.18 3.02 -14.99
N THR A 389 -7.54 1.87 -14.95
CA THR A 389 -8.16 0.58 -15.28
C THR A 389 -9.28 0.23 -14.30
N ASN A 390 -9.02 0.36 -13.00
CA ASN A 390 -10.04 0.10 -11.97
C ASN A 390 -11.22 1.09 -12.08
N CYS A 391 -10.98 2.35 -12.43
CA CYS A 391 -12.04 3.32 -12.72
C CYS A 391 -12.92 2.87 -13.90
N MET A 392 -12.31 2.33 -14.96
CA MET A 392 -13.06 1.89 -16.15
C MET A 392 -13.96 0.68 -15.90
N THR A 393 -13.72 -0.10 -14.84
CA THR A 393 -14.61 -1.20 -14.44
C THR A 393 -15.88 -0.72 -13.75
N LEU A 394 -15.90 0.52 -13.30
CA LEU A 394 -17.08 1.12 -12.66
C LEU A 394 -18.13 1.53 -13.71
N PRO A 395 -19.42 1.53 -13.33
CA PRO A 395 -20.47 2.17 -14.12
C PRO A 395 -20.13 3.65 -14.41
N LEU A 396 -20.49 4.15 -15.59
CA LEU A 396 -20.15 5.52 -16.02
C LEU A 396 -20.52 6.59 -14.99
N SER A 397 -21.73 6.49 -14.43
CA SER A 397 -22.24 7.39 -13.39
C SER A 397 -21.45 7.40 -12.08
N GLN A 398 -20.63 6.37 -11.84
CA GLN A 398 -19.83 6.24 -10.61
C GLN A 398 -18.34 6.54 -10.82
N ARG A 399 -17.93 6.85 -12.05
CA ARG A 399 -16.52 7.09 -12.39
C ARG A 399 -16.02 8.46 -11.98
N ILE A 400 -16.92 9.42 -11.80
CA ILE A 400 -16.56 10.82 -11.52
C ILE A 400 -17.33 11.30 -10.29
N ALA A 401 -16.63 11.97 -9.40
CA ALA A 401 -17.18 12.67 -8.25
C ALA A 401 -16.37 13.95 -8.01
N ASN A 402 -17.02 15.12 -8.01
CA ASN A 402 -16.38 16.42 -7.76
C ASN A 402 -15.12 16.66 -8.63
N ASP A 403 -15.21 16.42 -9.93
CA ASP A 403 -14.12 16.54 -10.92
C ASP A 403 -12.94 15.60 -10.71
N PHE A 404 -13.03 14.66 -9.80
CA PHE A 404 -12.09 13.56 -9.61
C PHE A 404 -12.68 12.29 -10.18
N LYS A 405 -11.80 11.40 -10.65
CA LYS A 405 -12.15 10.03 -10.99
C LYS A 405 -12.18 9.16 -9.74
N VAL A 406 -13.10 8.19 -9.71
CA VAL A 406 -13.23 7.22 -8.62
C VAL A 406 -12.43 5.97 -8.94
N SER A 407 -11.70 5.45 -7.98
CA SER A 407 -10.99 4.17 -8.12
C SER A 407 -10.89 3.44 -6.78
N TYR A 408 -10.37 2.23 -6.86
CA TYR A 408 -10.11 1.37 -5.72
C TYR A 408 -8.71 0.79 -5.83
N LEU A 409 -8.04 0.62 -4.67
CA LEU A 409 -6.81 -0.14 -4.54
C LEU A 409 -7.06 -1.31 -3.58
N ARG A 410 -6.58 -2.49 -3.93
CA ARG A 410 -6.64 -3.69 -3.08
C ARG A 410 -5.67 -3.54 -1.91
N ARG A 411 -6.10 -4.01 -0.73
CA ARG A 411 -5.32 -3.98 0.50
C ARG A 411 -4.95 -5.37 1.01
#